data_3d4d9791b9f247de7327b17710ad1906
#
_entry.id   3d4d9791b9f247de7327b17710ad1906
#
_cell.length_a   1.000
_cell.length_b   1.000
_cell.length_c   1.000
_cell.angle_alpha   90.00
_cell.angle_beta   90.00
_cell.angle_gamma   90.00
#
_symmetry.space_group_name_H-M   'P 1'
#
loop_
_entity.id
_entity.type
_entity.pdbx_description
1 polymer ?
#
loop_
_entity_poly.entity_id
_entity_poly.type
_entity_poly.pdbx_seq_one_letter_code
_entity_poly.pdbx_strand_id
1 'polypeptide(L)'
;WRTLSSPAAGRKKMATINMLEETANYLLNHCFVLGGVEDQRAKYLYVQDHLDEVRAVFAPLGYSVLLYPAPLQAAALVNGHEGSQARLLKYESILLLVLRLLYLQKRESLAANADEVLVTVEEVQTELQKMNLPRRLDQKTLENLMRTLRRYNLARPVGRLSGLDSRIEVFPTVLLALPDADLADAAAESARTRTELGLYERPEGADTEAGEGEA
;
A
#
# COMPACT_ATOMS: atom_id res chain seq x y z
N TRP A 1 -20.54 -14.20 52.82
CA TRP A 1 -19.20 -14.10 52.28
C TRP A 1 -19.24 -13.45 50.90
N ARG A 2 -19.00 -12.12 50.88
CA ARG A 2 -18.82 -11.35 49.66
C ARG A 2 -17.38 -11.57 49.21
N THR A 3 -17.19 -12.22 48.08
CA THR A 3 -15.89 -12.25 47.39
C THR A 3 -15.60 -10.85 46.85
N LEU A 4 -14.64 -10.18 47.48
CA LEU A 4 -14.06 -8.92 46.99
C LEU A 4 -13.32 -9.23 45.69
N SER A 5 -13.91 -8.90 44.53
CA SER A 5 -13.19 -8.91 43.25
C SER A 5 -12.02 -7.93 43.34
N SER A 6 -10.83 -8.44 43.06
CA SER A 6 -9.58 -7.68 43.15
C SER A 6 -9.59 -6.47 42.22
N PRO A 7 -9.23 -5.26 42.67
CA PRO A 7 -9.23 -4.04 41.85
C PRO A 7 -8.24 -4.08 40.67
N ALA A 8 -7.28 -5.03 40.68
CA ALA A 8 -6.33 -5.26 39.61
C ALA A 8 -6.97 -5.90 38.38
N ALA A 9 -7.94 -6.81 38.58
CA ALA A 9 -8.65 -7.48 37.46
C ALA A 9 -9.55 -6.50 36.69
N GLY A 10 -10.19 -5.57 37.40
CA GLY A 10 -11.02 -4.52 36.78
C GLY A 10 -10.22 -3.53 35.94
N ARG A 11 -9.04 -3.11 36.41
CA ARG A 11 -8.13 -2.22 35.67
C ARG A 11 -7.57 -2.88 34.41
N LYS A 12 -7.18 -4.15 34.49
CA LYS A 12 -6.66 -4.89 33.32
C LYS A 12 -7.75 -5.07 32.25
N LYS A 13 -8.99 -5.40 32.64
CA LYS A 13 -10.11 -5.54 31.71
C LYS A 13 -10.48 -4.21 31.04
N MET A 14 -10.45 -3.10 31.78
CA MET A 14 -10.73 -1.76 31.26
C MET A 14 -9.63 -1.27 30.29
N ALA A 15 -8.36 -1.55 30.59
CA ALA A 15 -7.24 -1.26 29.68
C ALA A 15 -7.29 -2.09 28.38
N THR A 16 -7.73 -3.34 28.46
CA THR A 16 -7.90 -4.23 27.30
C THR A 16 -9.04 -3.75 26.40
N ILE A 17 -10.16 -3.33 26.98
CA ILE A 17 -11.31 -2.78 26.22
C ILE A 17 -10.88 -1.51 25.48
N ASN A 18 -10.15 -0.61 26.14
CA ASN A 18 -9.66 0.62 25.53
C ASN A 18 -8.71 0.32 24.34
N MET A 19 -7.78 -0.65 24.47
CA MET A 19 -6.86 -1.03 23.40
C MET A 19 -7.59 -1.68 22.22
N LEU A 20 -8.64 -2.47 22.45
CA LEU A 20 -9.48 -3.02 21.39
C LEU A 20 -10.17 -1.90 20.59
N GLU A 21 -10.78 -0.94 21.29
CA GLU A 21 -11.44 0.19 20.66
C GLU A 21 -10.47 1.06 19.86
N GLU A 22 -9.31 1.38 20.42
CA GLU A 22 -8.26 2.15 19.73
C GLU A 22 -7.75 1.43 18.49
N THR A 23 -7.50 0.11 18.59
CA THR A 23 -7.00 -0.69 17.48
C THR A 23 -8.05 -0.86 16.40
N ALA A 24 -9.31 -1.09 16.75
CA ALA A 24 -10.42 -1.21 15.81
C ALA A 24 -10.64 0.12 15.06
N ASN A 25 -10.68 1.24 15.77
CA ASN A 25 -10.81 2.56 15.14
C ASN A 25 -9.61 2.89 14.26
N TYR A 26 -8.41 2.49 14.66
CA TYR A 26 -7.22 2.68 13.84
C TYR A 26 -7.31 1.88 12.53
N LEU A 27 -7.68 0.60 12.57
CA LEU A 27 -7.88 -0.24 11.38
C LEU A 27 -8.95 0.32 10.44
N LEU A 28 -10.07 0.81 10.96
CA LEU A 28 -11.12 1.46 10.15
C LEU A 28 -10.62 2.69 9.41
N ASN A 29 -9.75 3.48 10.03
CA ASN A 29 -9.25 4.73 9.46
C ASN A 29 -8.07 4.53 8.50
N HIS A 30 -7.26 3.51 8.73
CA HIS A 30 -5.97 3.33 8.06
C HIS A 30 -5.85 2.05 7.23
N CYS A 31 -6.80 1.13 7.31
CA CYS A 31 -6.81 -0.19 6.68
C CYS A 31 -5.68 -1.13 7.13
N PHE A 32 -4.50 -0.62 7.45
CA PHE A 32 -3.32 -1.39 7.84
C PHE A 32 -2.74 -0.91 9.17
N VAL A 33 -2.20 -1.87 9.94
CA VAL A 33 -1.37 -1.64 11.13
C VAL A 33 -0.05 -2.35 10.93
N LEU A 34 1.07 -1.67 11.22
CA LEU A 34 2.43 -2.14 10.97
C LEU A 34 3.17 -2.42 12.28
N GLY A 35 3.74 -3.63 12.41
CA GLY A 35 4.55 -4.01 13.56
C GLY A 35 5.95 -3.40 13.55
N GLY A 36 6.50 -3.08 12.37
CA GLY A 36 7.79 -2.43 12.19
C GLY A 36 7.78 -0.92 12.47
N VAL A 37 6.60 -0.29 12.59
CA VAL A 37 6.47 1.14 12.86
C VAL A 37 6.20 1.36 14.34
N GLU A 38 7.06 2.16 15.02
CA GLU A 38 7.10 2.28 16.47
C GLU A 38 5.75 2.71 17.08
N ASP A 39 5.10 3.71 16.52
CA ASP A 39 3.81 4.23 16.98
C ASP A 39 2.61 3.30 16.72
N GLN A 40 2.78 2.27 15.90
CA GLN A 40 1.77 1.28 15.55
C GLN A 40 2.04 -0.10 16.19
N ARG A 41 3.27 -0.33 16.65
CA ARG A 41 3.71 -1.64 17.14
C ARG A 41 2.83 -2.22 18.23
N ALA A 42 2.40 -1.39 19.18
CA ALA A 42 1.51 -1.82 20.27
C ALA A 42 0.16 -2.35 19.73
N LYS A 43 -0.40 -1.68 18.71
CA LYS A 43 -1.64 -2.10 18.07
C LYS A 43 -1.47 -3.39 17.26
N TYR A 44 -0.34 -3.52 16.55
CA TYR A 44 -0.03 -4.76 15.82
C TYR A 44 0.09 -5.96 16.76
N LEU A 45 0.84 -5.83 17.85
CA LEU A 45 0.96 -6.88 18.86
C LEU A 45 -0.38 -7.21 19.51
N TYR A 46 -1.22 -6.20 19.75
CA TYR A 46 -2.56 -6.42 20.26
C TYR A 46 -3.41 -7.25 19.28
N VAL A 47 -3.37 -6.93 17.97
CA VAL A 47 -4.07 -7.75 16.95
C VAL A 47 -3.53 -9.17 16.93
N GLN A 48 -2.21 -9.35 17.06
CA GLN A 48 -1.59 -10.66 17.06
C GLN A 48 -2.05 -11.52 18.25
N ASP A 49 -2.13 -10.92 19.44
CA ASP A 49 -2.46 -11.64 20.67
C ASP A 49 -3.99 -11.84 20.85
N HIS A 50 -4.82 -10.98 20.23
CA HIS A 50 -6.28 -10.94 20.42
C HIS A 50 -7.03 -10.98 19.07
N LEU A 51 -6.51 -11.74 18.11
CA LEU A 51 -7.01 -11.74 16.73
C LEU A 51 -8.51 -12.05 16.63
N ASP A 52 -8.99 -13.01 17.40
CA ASP A 52 -10.40 -13.42 17.38
C ASP A 52 -11.32 -12.36 17.99
N GLU A 53 -10.87 -11.64 19.02
CA GLU A 53 -11.63 -10.52 19.60
C GLU A 53 -11.74 -9.36 18.58
N VAL A 54 -10.63 -9.03 17.89
CA VAL A 54 -10.61 -8.00 16.86
C VAL A 54 -11.49 -8.40 15.68
N ARG A 55 -11.43 -9.65 15.23
CA ARG A 55 -12.31 -10.18 14.17
C ARG A 55 -13.78 -10.10 14.53
N ALA A 56 -14.13 -10.43 15.78
CA ALA A 56 -15.51 -10.37 16.25
C ALA A 56 -16.13 -8.97 16.18
N VAL A 57 -15.33 -7.91 16.32
CA VAL A 57 -15.79 -6.52 16.17
C VAL A 57 -16.18 -6.23 14.72
N PHE A 58 -15.47 -6.78 13.76
CA PHE A 58 -15.62 -6.45 12.35
C PHE A 58 -16.51 -7.40 11.56
N ALA A 59 -16.68 -8.63 12.01
CA ALA A 59 -17.46 -9.66 11.33
C ALA A 59 -18.93 -9.23 11.01
N PRO A 60 -19.67 -8.58 11.92
CA PRO A 60 -21.03 -8.12 11.62
C PRO A 60 -21.12 -7.07 10.50
N LEU A 61 -20.01 -6.39 10.21
CA LEU A 61 -19.91 -5.37 9.16
C LEU A 61 -19.37 -5.94 7.84
N GLY A 62 -19.12 -7.25 7.77
CA GLY A 62 -18.57 -7.90 6.58
C GLY A 62 -17.08 -7.66 6.35
N TYR A 63 -16.35 -7.15 7.34
CA TYR A 63 -14.89 -7.01 7.27
C TYR A 63 -14.18 -8.25 7.78
N SER A 64 -13.04 -8.54 7.17
CA SER A 64 -12.09 -9.56 7.58
C SER A 64 -10.79 -8.93 8.06
N VAL A 65 -10.24 -9.42 9.17
CA VAL A 65 -8.92 -9.01 9.67
C VAL A 65 -7.91 -10.10 9.32
N LEU A 66 -6.93 -9.73 8.49
CA LEU A 66 -5.84 -10.59 8.05
C LEU A 66 -4.56 -10.21 8.80
N LEU A 67 -3.87 -11.21 9.34
CA LEU A 67 -2.60 -11.01 10.02
C LEU A 67 -1.48 -11.59 9.16
N TYR A 68 -0.47 -10.77 8.88
CA TYR A 68 0.74 -11.14 8.15
C TYR A 68 1.92 -11.10 9.12
N PRO A 69 2.52 -12.26 9.45
CA PRO A 69 3.71 -12.32 10.30
C PRO A 69 4.95 -11.77 9.60
N ALA A 70 6.12 -11.89 10.23
CA ALA A 70 7.38 -11.55 9.58
C ALA A 70 7.54 -12.27 8.22
N PRO A 71 8.08 -11.64 7.19
CA PRO A 71 8.77 -10.34 7.22
C PRO A 71 7.86 -9.11 7.06
N LEU A 72 6.56 -9.27 6.75
CA LEU A 72 5.67 -8.14 6.48
C LEU A 72 5.25 -7.40 7.77
N GLN A 73 5.03 -8.14 8.86
CA GLN A 73 4.58 -7.63 10.16
C GLN A 73 3.43 -6.62 10.03
N ALA A 74 2.36 -7.03 9.35
CA ALA A 74 1.22 -6.17 9.09
C ALA A 74 -0.10 -6.86 9.48
N ALA A 75 -1.08 -6.08 9.94
CA ALA A 75 -2.47 -6.48 10.01
C ALA A 75 -3.28 -5.64 9.03
N ALA A 76 -4.18 -6.28 8.29
CA ALA A 76 -5.01 -5.65 7.26
C ALA A 76 -6.49 -5.83 7.56
N LEU A 77 -7.27 -4.76 7.37
CA LEU A 77 -8.72 -4.80 7.37
C LEU A 77 -9.22 -4.81 5.92
N VAL A 78 -9.90 -5.88 5.53
CA VAL A 78 -10.36 -6.10 4.16
C VAL A 78 -11.88 -6.26 4.14
N ASN A 79 -12.54 -5.66 3.16
CA ASN A 79 -13.97 -5.84 2.93
C ASN A 79 -14.23 -6.25 1.48
N GLY A 80 -15.01 -7.32 1.28
CA GLY A 80 -15.41 -7.79 -0.04
C GLY A 80 -16.50 -6.98 -0.72
N HIS A 81 -17.16 -6.06 0.00
CA HIS A 81 -18.21 -5.22 -0.57
C HIS A 81 -17.61 -4.02 -1.32
N GLU A 82 -17.92 -3.89 -2.61
CA GLU A 82 -17.40 -2.81 -3.46
C GLU A 82 -17.65 -1.40 -2.90
N GLY A 83 -18.80 -1.18 -2.26
CA GLY A 83 -19.16 0.10 -1.64
C GLY A 83 -18.30 0.49 -0.43
N SER A 84 -17.60 -0.48 0.17
CA SER A 84 -16.75 -0.29 1.35
C SER A 84 -15.26 -0.24 1.02
N GLN A 85 -14.90 -0.41 -0.26
CA GLN A 85 -13.52 -0.35 -0.70
C GLN A 85 -13.04 1.10 -0.88
N ALA A 86 -11.82 1.38 -0.47
CA ALA A 86 -11.20 2.68 -0.71
C ALA A 86 -10.92 2.84 -2.21
N ARG A 87 -11.51 3.85 -2.83
CA ARG A 87 -11.27 4.17 -4.24
C ARG A 87 -10.12 5.17 -4.34
N LEU A 88 -9.01 4.74 -4.89
CA LEU A 88 -7.90 5.60 -5.22
C LEU A 88 -8.18 6.36 -6.53
N LEU A 89 -7.78 7.62 -6.58
CA LEU A 89 -7.80 8.41 -7.81
C LEU A 89 -6.71 7.91 -8.77
N LYS A 90 -6.86 8.18 -10.07
CA LYS A 90 -5.92 7.74 -11.11
C LYS A 90 -4.44 7.98 -10.74
N TYR A 91 -4.10 9.18 -10.31
CA TYR A 91 -2.71 9.52 -9.96
C TYR A 91 -2.26 8.88 -8.64
N GLU A 92 -3.16 8.65 -7.70
CA GLU A 92 -2.87 7.90 -6.46
C GLU A 92 -2.55 6.44 -6.78
N SER A 93 -3.33 5.80 -7.67
CA SER A 93 -3.08 4.44 -8.13
C SER A 93 -1.75 4.32 -8.87
N ILE A 94 -1.45 5.27 -9.76
CA ILE A 94 -0.17 5.30 -10.50
C ILE A 94 1.01 5.46 -9.53
N LEU A 95 0.91 6.39 -8.57
CA LEU A 95 1.97 6.58 -7.58
C LEU A 95 2.16 5.33 -6.72
N LEU A 96 1.06 4.66 -6.33
CA LEU A 96 1.14 3.42 -5.57
C LEU A 96 1.84 2.30 -6.37
N LEU A 97 1.55 2.18 -7.68
CA LEU A 97 2.24 1.24 -8.58
C LEU A 97 3.75 1.53 -8.66
N VAL A 98 4.13 2.78 -8.81
CA VAL A 98 5.54 3.20 -8.85
C VAL A 98 6.25 2.88 -7.52
N LEU A 99 5.62 3.21 -6.40
CA LEU A 99 6.19 2.93 -5.09
C LEU A 99 6.31 1.43 -4.82
N ARG A 100 5.35 0.62 -5.29
CA ARG A 100 5.43 -0.83 -5.23
C ARG A 100 6.61 -1.38 -6.06
N LEU A 101 6.79 -0.88 -7.28
CA LEU A 101 7.92 -1.24 -8.13
C LEU A 101 9.26 -0.91 -7.46
N LEU A 102 9.41 0.32 -6.99
CA LEU A 102 10.63 0.76 -6.30
C LEU A 102 10.87 -0.02 -5.01
N TYR A 103 9.80 -0.36 -4.26
CA TYR A 103 9.89 -1.21 -3.07
C TYR A 103 10.50 -2.57 -3.41
N LEU A 104 10.02 -3.24 -4.46
CA LEU A 104 10.54 -4.55 -4.89
C LEU A 104 12.00 -4.45 -5.34
N GLN A 105 12.34 -3.47 -6.17
CA GLN A 105 13.72 -3.24 -6.63
C GLN A 105 14.69 -3.00 -5.47
N LYS A 106 14.29 -2.18 -4.48
CA LYS A 106 15.10 -1.92 -3.29
C LYS A 106 15.24 -3.17 -2.41
N ARG A 107 14.17 -3.94 -2.25
CA ARG A 107 14.21 -5.20 -1.46
C ARG A 107 15.14 -6.25 -2.08
N GLU A 108 15.19 -6.34 -3.41
CA GLU A 108 16.13 -7.23 -4.12
C GLU A 108 17.58 -6.77 -3.96
N SER A 109 17.83 -5.45 -3.94
CA SER A 109 19.17 -4.87 -3.84
C SER A 109 19.70 -4.77 -2.41
N LEU A 110 18.80 -4.67 -1.41
CA LEU A 110 19.18 -4.58 -0.01
C LEU A 110 19.51 -5.97 0.53
N ALA A 111 20.68 -6.10 1.20
CA ALA A 111 20.98 -7.30 1.97
C ALA A 111 19.83 -7.56 2.97
N ALA A 112 19.55 -8.81 3.27
CA ALA A 112 18.36 -9.32 3.97
C ALA A 112 17.97 -8.65 5.33
N ASN A 113 18.72 -7.64 5.79
CA ASN A 113 18.58 -7.00 7.10
C ASN A 113 18.12 -5.54 7.06
N ALA A 114 17.73 -4.99 5.90
CA ALA A 114 17.20 -3.63 5.87
C ALA A 114 15.69 -3.64 6.16
N ASP A 115 15.32 -3.19 7.34
CA ASP A 115 13.91 -3.14 7.78
C ASP A 115 13.13 -2.01 7.10
N GLU A 116 13.82 -0.96 6.63
CA GLU A 116 13.20 0.22 6.02
C GLU A 116 13.56 0.35 4.53
N VAL A 117 12.56 0.55 3.69
CA VAL A 117 12.74 0.87 2.27
C VAL A 117 12.53 2.36 2.05
N LEU A 118 13.62 3.04 1.73
CA LEU A 118 13.63 4.47 1.43
C LEU A 118 13.83 4.69 -0.07
N VAL A 119 12.95 5.51 -0.67
CA VAL A 119 13.05 5.96 -2.06
C VAL A 119 13.16 7.48 -2.09
N THR A 120 13.84 8.04 -3.10
CA THR A 120 13.91 9.49 -3.30
C THR A 120 12.78 9.96 -4.21
N VAL A 121 12.45 11.25 -4.12
CA VAL A 121 11.50 11.89 -5.06
C VAL A 121 12.02 11.81 -6.50
N GLU A 122 13.34 11.87 -6.70
CA GLU A 122 13.97 11.69 -8.01
C GLU A 122 13.70 10.31 -8.61
N GLU A 123 13.87 9.24 -7.82
CA GLU A 123 13.57 7.88 -8.25
C GLU A 123 12.09 7.74 -8.64
N VAL A 124 11.19 8.28 -7.82
CA VAL A 124 9.74 8.30 -8.11
C VAL A 124 9.44 9.04 -9.41
N GLN A 125 10.02 10.23 -9.61
CA GLN A 125 9.79 11.01 -10.84
C GLN A 125 10.36 10.32 -12.08
N THR A 126 11.51 9.65 -11.95
CA THR A 126 12.13 8.89 -13.03
C THR A 126 11.21 7.75 -13.49
N GLU A 127 10.65 6.99 -12.57
CA GLU A 127 9.71 5.93 -12.92
C GLU A 127 8.39 6.48 -13.51
N LEU A 128 7.87 7.59 -12.97
CA LEU A 128 6.69 8.24 -13.52
C LEU A 128 6.89 8.77 -14.95
N GLN A 129 8.11 9.25 -15.27
CA GLN A 129 8.43 9.69 -16.64
C GLN A 129 8.37 8.56 -17.67
N LYS A 130 8.78 7.33 -17.28
CA LYS A 130 8.68 6.14 -18.13
C LYS A 130 7.24 5.77 -18.50
N MET A 131 6.27 6.21 -17.68
CA MET A 131 4.85 5.94 -17.90
C MET A 131 4.17 6.92 -18.88
N ASN A 132 4.92 7.85 -19.50
CA ASN A 132 4.41 8.83 -20.46
C ASN A 132 3.15 9.58 -19.96
N LEU A 133 3.14 9.97 -18.69
CA LEU A 133 2.02 10.71 -18.13
C LEU A 133 1.92 12.10 -18.77
N PRO A 134 0.70 12.56 -19.10
CA PRO A 134 0.47 13.84 -19.78
C PRO A 134 0.88 15.05 -18.92
N ARG A 135 1.07 14.89 -17.63
CA ARG A 135 1.44 15.94 -16.69
C ARG A 135 2.51 15.46 -15.72
N ARG A 136 3.58 16.25 -15.58
CA ARG A 136 4.55 16.05 -14.50
C ARG A 136 3.88 16.30 -13.16
N LEU A 137 4.21 15.47 -12.18
CA LEU A 137 3.78 15.69 -10.80
C LEU A 137 4.65 16.81 -10.21
N ASP A 138 4.04 17.96 -9.97
CA ASP A 138 4.66 19.01 -9.20
C ASP A 138 4.70 18.63 -7.70
N GLN A 139 5.50 19.36 -6.92
CA GLN A 139 5.67 19.11 -5.49
C GLN A 139 4.33 19.10 -4.75
N LYS A 140 3.47 20.08 -5.01
CA LYS A 140 2.17 20.21 -4.33
C LYS A 140 1.24 19.04 -4.63
N THR A 141 1.24 18.58 -5.88
CA THR A 141 0.48 17.40 -6.28
C THR A 141 1.02 16.15 -5.59
N LEU A 142 2.34 15.96 -5.55
CA LEU A 142 2.98 14.85 -4.85
C LEU A 142 2.64 14.85 -3.36
N GLU A 143 2.72 16.00 -2.68
CA GLU A 143 2.35 16.13 -1.27
C GLU A 143 0.88 15.74 -1.02
N ASN A 144 -0.03 16.12 -1.92
CA ASN A 144 -1.45 15.75 -1.82
C ASN A 144 -1.66 14.24 -1.99
N LEU A 145 -1.01 13.62 -2.99
CA LEU A 145 -1.07 12.18 -3.22
C LEU A 145 -0.48 11.40 -2.03
N MET A 146 0.65 11.86 -1.50
CA MET A 146 1.28 11.26 -0.33
C MET A 146 0.40 11.33 0.93
N ARG A 147 -0.50 12.30 1.03
CA ARG A 147 -1.46 12.37 2.15
C ARG A 147 -2.39 11.18 2.18
N THR A 148 -2.90 10.74 1.01
CA THR A 148 -3.73 9.54 0.88
C THR A 148 -2.93 8.29 1.19
N LEU A 149 -1.72 8.14 0.63
CA LEU A 149 -0.89 6.96 0.88
C LEU A 149 -0.46 6.85 2.35
N ARG A 150 -0.15 7.97 3.00
CA ARG A 150 0.13 8.02 4.43
C ARG A 150 -1.08 7.62 5.27
N ARG A 151 -2.28 8.09 4.88
CA ARG A 151 -3.53 7.72 5.58
C ARG A 151 -3.73 6.21 5.64
N TYR A 152 -3.43 5.51 4.56
CA TYR A 152 -3.58 4.05 4.48
C TYR A 152 -2.31 3.27 4.85
N ASN A 153 -1.34 3.90 5.52
CA ASN A 153 -0.09 3.24 5.90
C ASN A 153 0.61 2.51 4.74
N LEU A 154 0.64 3.12 3.56
CA LEU A 154 1.31 2.59 2.37
C LEU A 154 2.69 3.19 2.18
N ALA A 155 2.82 4.49 2.41
CA ALA A 155 4.08 5.21 2.38
C ALA A 155 3.97 6.51 3.19
N ARG A 156 5.11 7.04 3.66
CA ARG A 156 5.16 8.35 4.33
C ARG A 156 6.39 9.15 3.90
N PRO A 157 6.31 10.47 3.79
CA PRO A 157 7.50 11.29 3.59
C PRO A 157 8.35 11.32 4.86
N VAL A 158 9.67 11.26 4.69
CA VAL A 158 10.65 11.49 5.76
C VAL A 158 11.02 12.97 5.77
N GLY A 159 10.34 13.75 6.59
CA GLY A 159 10.48 15.21 6.61
C GLY A 159 9.63 15.90 5.53
N ARG A 160 10.12 17.05 5.04
CA ARG A 160 9.44 17.80 3.97
C ARG A 160 9.86 17.34 2.58
N LEU A 161 8.90 17.27 1.65
CA LEU A 161 9.17 16.99 0.24
C LEU A 161 9.58 18.27 -0.49
N SER A 162 10.77 18.81 -0.21
CA SER A 162 11.22 20.11 -0.73
C SER A 162 12.14 20.03 -1.95
N GLY A 163 12.65 18.83 -2.28
CA GLY A 163 13.59 18.64 -3.38
C GLY A 163 13.57 17.21 -3.91
N LEU A 164 14.36 16.94 -4.93
CA LEU A 164 14.48 15.63 -5.58
C LEU A 164 15.14 14.58 -4.66
N ASP A 165 15.98 15.00 -3.76
CA ASP A 165 16.69 14.22 -2.75
C ASP A 165 15.81 13.88 -1.52
N SER A 166 14.61 14.49 -1.42
CA SER A 166 13.66 14.19 -0.35
C SER A 166 13.27 12.72 -0.35
N ARG A 167 13.16 12.15 0.84
CA ARG A 167 12.98 10.71 1.02
C ARG A 167 11.53 10.36 1.35
N ILE A 168 11.10 9.22 0.84
CA ILE A 168 9.81 8.61 1.11
C ILE A 168 10.09 7.21 1.65
N GLU A 169 9.58 6.91 2.82
CA GLU A 169 9.56 5.56 3.38
C GLU A 169 8.37 4.81 2.80
N VAL A 170 8.63 3.66 2.19
CA VAL A 170 7.62 2.80 1.57
C VAL A 170 7.43 1.57 2.44
N PHE A 171 6.19 1.34 2.86
CA PHE A 171 5.85 0.22 3.73
C PHE A 171 5.56 -1.07 2.94
N PRO A 172 5.77 -2.25 3.54
CA PRO A 172 5.46 -3.54 2.89
C PRO A 172 3.98 -3.70 2.52
N THR A 173 3.09 -2.90 3.11
CA THR A 173 1.66 -2.86 2.81
C THR A 173 1.32 -2.47 1.38
N VAL A 174 2.26 -1.85 0.62
CA VAL A 174 2.08 -1.61 -0.82
C VAL A 174 1.92 -2.92 -1.61
N LEU A 175 2.49 -4.04 -1.11
CA LEU A 175 2.32 -5.36 -1.71
C LEU A 175 0.94 -5.96 -1.43
N LEU A 176 0.35 -5.61 -0.28
CA LEU A 176 -0.97 -6.07 0.14
C LEU A 176 -2.10 -5.24 -0.49
N ALA A 177 -1.84 -3.96 -0.70
CA ALA A 177 -2.79 -3.04 -1.33
C ALA A 177 -2.96 -3.28 -2.85
N LEU A 178 -1.94 -3.84 -3.49
CA LEU A 178 -1.94 -4.23 -4.91
C LEU A 178 -1.34 -5.64 -5.04
N PRO A 179 -2.12 -6.70 -4.85
CA PRO A 179 -1.67 -8.07 -5.06
C PRO A 179 -1.26 -8.33 -6.52
N ASP A 180 -0.37 -9.31 -6.74
CA ASP A 180 0.11 -9.65 -8.09
C ASP A 180 -1.03 -10.11 -9.02
N ALA A 181 -2.04 -10.79 -8.49
CA ALA A 181 -3.22 -11.22 -9.24
C ALA A 181 -3.97 -10.03 -9.83
N ASP A 182 -4.24 -9.00 -9.01
CA ASP A 182 -4.97 -7.79 -9.46
C ASP A 182 -4.17 -7.01 -10.51
N LEU A 183 -2.83 -7.02 -10.42
CA LEU A 183 -1.97 -6.40 -11.44
C LEU A 183 -1.99 -7.17 -12.76
N ALA A 184 -2.00 -8.49 -12.71
CA ALA A 184 -2.11 -9.33 -13.90
C ALA A 184 -3.45 -9.12 -14.60
N ASP A 185 -4.54 -9.07 -13.85
CA ASP A 185 -5.89 -8.81 -14.37
C ASP A 185 -6.00 -7.41 -14.97
N ALA A 186 -5.49 -6.38 -14.30
CA ALA A 186 -5.47 -5.00 -14.82
C ALA A 186 -4.62 -4.87 -16.09
N ALA A 187 -3.49 -5.58 -16.17
CA ALA A 187 -2.64 -5.60 -17.36
C ALA A 187 -3.36 -6.29 -18.53
N ALA A 188 -4.02 -7.43 -18.28
CA ALA A 188 -4.80 -8.16 -19.29
C ALA A 188 -5.97 -7.32 -19.83
N GLU A 189 -6.70 -6.64 -18.95
CA GLU A 189 -7.81 -5.75 -19.32
C GLU A 189 -7.31 -4.55 -20.14
N SER A 190 -6.20 -3.93 -19.72
CA SER A 190 -5.56 -2.85 -20.47
C SER A 190 -5.12 -3.29 -21.89
N ALA A 191 -4.59 -4.51 -22.02
CA ALA A 191 -4.20 -5.08 -23.31
C ALA A 191 -5.42 -5.33 -24.21
N ARG A 192 -6.52 -5.86 -23.66
CA ARG A 192 -7.79 -6.05 -24.40
C ARG A 192 -8.34 -4.72 -24.91
N THR A 193 -8.42 -3.72 -24.04
CA THR A 193 -8.90 -2.38 -24.40
C THR A 193 -8.07 -1.74 -25.50
N ARG A 194 -6.73 -1.90 -25.49
CA ARG A 194 -5.86 -1.41 -26.58
C ARG A 194 -6.15 -2.11 -27.89
N THR A 195 -6.39 -3.42 -27.86
CA THR A 195 -6.72 -4.21 -29.07
C THR A 195 -8.08 -3.80 -29.62
N GLU A 196 -9.09 -3.63 -28.77
CA GLU A 196 -10.44 -3.21 -29.17
C GLU A 196 -10.49 -1.80 -29.75
N LEU A 197 -9.67 -0.88 -29.22
CA LEU A 197 -9.58 0.51 -29.70
C LEU A 197 -8.67 0.67 -30.93
N GLY A 198 -8.04 -0.41 -31.44
CA GLY A 198 -7.15 -0.36 -32.59
C GLY A 198 -5.87 0.45 -32.38
N LEU A 199 -5.51 0.71 -31.12
CA LEU A 199 -4.30 1.41 -30.72
C LEU A 199 -3.09 0.45 -30.72
N TYR A 200 -2.92 -0.31 -31.79
CA TYR A 200 -1.71 -1.08 -32.01
C TYR A 200 -0.64 -0.10 -32.50
N GLU A 201 0.30 0.26 -31.65
CA GLU A 201 1.56 0.83 -32.10
C GLU A 201 2.26 -0.23 -32.95
N ARG A 202 2.34 0.05 -34.26
CA ARG A 202 3.10 -0.74 -35.22
C ARG A 202 4.55 -0.81 -34.68
N PRO A 203 5.16 -1.99 -34.54
CA PRO A 203 6.57 -2.06 -34.13
C PRO A 203 7.40 -1.27 -35.12
N GLU A 204 8.15 -0.29 -34.66
CA GLU A 204 9.15 0.43 -35.43
C GLU A 204 10.18 -0.59 -35.91
N GLY A 205 10.20 -0.92 -37.20
CA GLY A 205 11.17 -1.86 -37.76
C GLY A 205 10.68 -2.70 -38.95
N ALA A 206 9.47 -2.50 -39.47
CA ALA A 206 8.95 -3.31 -40.58
C ALA A 206 9.09 -2.67 -41.98
N ASP A 207 9.75 -1.52 -42.12
CA ASP A 207 9.90 -0.81 -43.40
C ASP A 207 11.37 -0.78 -43.86
N THR A 208 12.08 -1.91 -43.81
CA THR A 208 13.40 -1.99 -44.48
C THR A 208 13.57 -3.36 -45.09
N GLU A 209 12.76 -3.66 -46.14
CA GLU A 209 13.06 -4.64 -47.19
C GLU A 209 11.96 -4.69 -48.22
N ALA A 210 11.90 -3.68 -49.09
CA ALA A 210 11.26 -3.83 -50.42
C ALA A 210 11.74 -2.68 -51.31
N GLY A 211 12.77 -2.88 -52.03
CA GLY A 211 13.09 -1.94 -53.11
C GLY A 211 14.55 -1.89 -53.54
N GLU A 212 15.16 -3.01 -53.94
CA GLU A 212 16.19 -3.00 -54.95
C GLU A 212 16.13 -4.32 -55.72
N GLY A 213 15.55 -4.25 -56.90
CA GLY A 213 15.56 -5.34 -57.85
C GLY A 213 14.80 -4.93 -59.12
N GLU A 214 15.60 -4.65 -60.14
CA GLU A 214 15.26 -4.54 -61.57
C GLU A 214 15.29 -3.14 -62.18
N ALA A 215 16.44 -2.83 -62.79
CA ALA A 215 16.57 -2.61 -64.23
C ALA A 215 18.04 -2.51 -64.59
#